data_09f68ed5a87a131017d4a0783c3a7478
#
_entry.id   09f68ed5a87a131017d4a0783c3a7478
#
_cell.length_a   1.000
_cell.length_b   1.000
_cell.length_c   1.000
_cell.angle_alpha   90.00
_cell.angle_beta   90.00
_cell.angle_gamma   90.00
#
_symmetry.space_group_name_H-M   'P 1'
#
loop_
_entity.id
_entity.type
_entity.pdbx_description
1 polymer ?
#
loop_
_entity_poly.entity_id
_entity_poly.type
_entity_poly.pdbx_seq_one_letter_code
_entity_poly.pdbx_strand_id
1 'polypeptide(L)'
;YELHDVPTVLTKGALDVLLDRTVKIRMEEGIRDITRGDREAILQKNLEFSQEGLRVLAFGYKEVPEDYILSLDNEKDFIFLGLISMMDPPREESKAAVADAKRAGIKPVMITGDHKITATAIAKQIGIFEDGDMAMTGRELDAMPEEELDRKITDISVYARVSPENKIRIVDAWQRRGSITAMTGDGVNDAPALKKADIGVAMGITGTEVSKDAAAMILTDDNFATIIKAVANGRNVYRNIKNAIKFLLSGNMAGILS
;
A
#
# COMPACT_ATOMS: atom_id res chain seq x y z
N TYR A 1 32.00 2.66 -5.54
CA TYR A 1 32.71 1.75 -4.63
C TYR A 1 33.87 1.12 -5.37
N GLU A 2 34.94 0.78 -4.67
CA GLU A 2 36.01 -0.08 -5.19
C GLU A 2 35.75 -1.51 -4.76
N LEU A 3 35.64 -2.40 -5.72
CA LEU A 3 35.49 -3.84 -5.49
C LEU A 3 36.70 -4.54 -6.10
N HIS A 4 37.54 -5.17 -5.29
CA HIS A 4 38.80 -5.80 -5.76
C HIS A 4 39.69 -4.83 -6.57
N ASP A 5 39.89 -3.60 -6.08
CA ASP A 5 40.67 -2.54 -6.71
C ASP A 5 40.11 -2.06 -8.08
N VAL A 6 38.84 -2.34 -8.38
CA VAL A 6 38.15 -1.86 -9.59
C VAL A 6 36.98 -0.94 -9.21
N PRO A 7 36.92 0.29 -9.72
CA PRO A 7 35.78 1.17 -9.51
C PRO A 7 34.50 0.52 -10.04
N THR A 8 33.49 0.43 -9.17
CA THR A 8 32.28 -0.34 -9.45
C THR A 8 31.02 0.43 -9.05
N VAL A 9 30.07 0.52 -9.95
CA VAL A 9 28.71 1.01 -9.67
C VAL A 9 27.84 -0.16 -9.25
N LEU A 10 27.31 -0.08 -8.02
CA LEU A 10 26.33 -1.03 -7.51
C LEU A 10 24.93 -0.44 -7.65
N THR A 11 23.98 -1.23 -8.09
CA THR A 11 22.59 -0.81 -8.23
C THR A 11 21.62 -1.84 -7.64
N LYS A 12 20.50 -1.35 -7.13
CA LYS A 12 19.36 -2.16 -6.70
C LYS A 12 18.06 -1.49 -7.09
N GLY A 13 17.04 -2.26 -7.38
CA GLY A 13 15.74 -1.70 -7.74
C GLY A 13 14.69 -2.75 -8.03
N ALA A 14 13.57 -2.28 -8.56
CA ALA A 14 12.51 -3.15 -9.06
C ALA A 14 13.02 -3.95 -10.27
N LEU A 15 12.67 -5.25 -10.29
CA LEU A 15 13.20 -6.15 -11.32
C LEU A 15 12.88 -5.70 -12.73
N ASP A 16 11.66 -5.23 -12.99
CA ASP A 16 11.22 -4.75 -14.29
C ASP A 16 12.11 -3.63 -14.84
N VAL A 17 12.50 -2.69 -13.99
CA VAL A 17 13.38 -1.57 -14.37
C VAL A 17 14.83 -2.02 -14.55
N LEU A 18 15.35 -2.83 -13.60
CA LEU A 18 16.75 -3.22 -13.63
C LEU A 18 17.05 -4.23 -14.76
N LEU A 19 16.13 -5.15 -15.02
CA LEU A 19 16.30 -6.17 -16.05
C LEU A 19 16.39 -5.58 -17.46
N ASP A 20 15.64 -4.51 -17.74
CA ASP A 20 15.70 -3.79 -19.02
C ASP A 20 17.06 -3.09 -19.23
N ARG A 21 17.74 -2.72 -18.15
CA ARG A 21 19.04 -2.05 -18.14
C ARG A 21 20.23 -3.02 -18.05
N THR A 22 19.94 -4.33 -18.08
CA THR A 22 20.93 -5.40 -17.89
C THR A 22 21.29 -6.06 -19.21
N VAL A 23 22.58 -6.23 -19.45
CA VAL A 23 23.14 -6.86 -20.68
C VAL A 23 23.85 -8.17 -20.38
N LYS A 24 24.36 -8.37 -19.18
CA LYS A 24 25.12 -9.56 -18.76
C LYS A 24 24.57 -10.14 -17.45
N ILE A 25 24.89 -11.38 -17.20
CA ILE A 25 24.56 -12.09 -15.96
C ILE A 25 25.82 -12.73 -15.37
N ARG A 26 25.97 -12.67 -14.04
CA ARG A 26 27.00 -13.37 -13.31
C ARG A 26 26.47 -14.75 -12.90
N MET A 27 27.19 -15.79 -13.34
CA MET A 27 26.95 -17.18 -12.98
C MET A 27 28.15 -17.69 -12.17
N GLU A 28 28.04 -18.88 -11.60
CA GLU A 28 29.17 -19.52 -10.89
C GLU A 28 30.40 -19.69 -11.77
N GLU A 29 30.20 -19.96 -13.06
CA GLU A 29 31.24 -20.17 -14.06
C GLU A 29 31.84 -18.89 -14.62
N GLY A 30 31.28 -17.70 -14.30
CA GLY A 30 31.75 -16.40 -14.78
C GLY A 30 30.63 -15.47 -15.26
N ILE A 31 31.02 -14.45 -15.97
CA ILE A 31 30.09 -13.43 -16.53
C ILE A 31 29.89 -13.72 -18.01
N ARG A 32 28.62 -13.77 -18.44
CA ARG A 32 28.23 -13.92 -19.84
C ARG A 32 27.08 -12.99 -20.22
N ASP A 33 26.81 -12.87 -21.49
CA ASP A 33 25.63 -12.13 -21.97
C ASP A 33 24.33 -12.81 -21.46
N ILE A 34 23.38 -11.99 -21.05
CA ILE A 34 22.08 -12.47 -20.58
C ILE A 34 21.24 -12.92 -21.76
N THR A 35 20.72 -14.15 -21.70
CA THR A 35 19.86 -14.71 -22.74
C THR A 35 18.39 -14.45 -22.46
N ARG A 36 17.55 -14.69 -23.47
CA ARG A 36 16.08 -14.64 -23.28
C ARG A 36 15.61 -15.65 -22.24
N GLY A 37 16.17 -16.86 -22.25
CA GLY A 37 15.83 -17.90 -21.27
C GLY A 37 16.17 -17.49 -19.83
N ASP A 38 17.32 -16.81 -19.62
CA ASP A 38 17.68 -16.27 -18.31
C ASP A 38 16.67 -15.23 -17.84
N ARG A 39 16.25 -14.31 -18.72
CA ARG A 39 15.25 -13.29 -18.40
C ARG A 39 13.91 -13.93 -18.00
N GLU A 40 13.46 -14.93 -18.75
CA GLU A 40 12.23 -15.68 -18.46
C GLU A 40 12.33 -16.41 -17.10
N ALA A 41 13.44 -17.05 -16.80
CA ALA A 41 13.68 -17.73 -15.52
C ALA A 41 13.70 -16.74 -14.35
N ILE A 42 14.36 -15.59 -14.50
CA ILE A 42 14.41 -14.53 -13.47
C ILE A 42 13.00 -13.97 -13.21
N LEU A 43 12.24 -13.69 -14.26
CA LEU A 43 10.86 -13.19 -14.14
C LEU A 43 9.95 -14.22 -13.47
N GLN A 44 10.09 -15.50 -13.82
CA GLN A 44 9.34 -16.59 -13.20
C GLN A 44 9.66 -16.70 -11.71
N LYS A 45 10.95 -16.60 -11.33
CA LYS A 45 11.35 -16.65 -9.93
C LYS A 45 10.85 -15.47 -9.12
N ASN A 46 10.86 -14.28 -9.71
CA ASN A 46 10.27 -13.10 -9.11
C ASN A 46 8.75 -13.26 -8.90
N LEU A 47 8.06 -13.86 -9.87
CA LEU A 47 6.63 -14.15 -9.76
C LEU A 47 6.32 -15.10 -8.60
N GLU A 48 7.09 -16.18 -8.45
CA GLU A 48 6.97 -17.13 -7.33
C GLU A 48 7.11 -16.41 -5.98
N PHE A 49 8.19 -15.66 -5.79
CA PHE A 49 8.40 -14.88 -4.56
C PHE A 49 7.26 -13.86 -4.31
N SER A 50 6.80 -13.18 -5.36
CA SER A 50 5.71 -12.21 -5.23
C SER A 50 4.37 -12.86 -4.87
N GLN A 51 4.10 -14.08 -5.37
CA GLN A 51 2.91 -14.86 -5.01
C GLN A 51 2.91 -15.31 -3.54
N GLU A 52 4.10 -15.50 -2.96
CA GLU A 52 4.28 -15.75 -1.53
C GLU A 52 4.16 -14.48 -0.66
N GLY A 53 3.91 -13.31 -1.28
CA GLY A 53 3.83 -12.03 -0.58
C GLY A 53 5.19 -11.40 -0.26
N LEU A 54 6.27 -11.91 -0.84
CA LEU A 54 7.61 -11.39 -0.61
C LEU A 54 7.87 -10.15 -1.46
N ARG A 55 8.52 -9.16 -0.85
CA ARG A 55 9.07 -8.01 -1.56
C ARG A 55 10.39 -8.41 -2.19
N VAL A 56 10.52 -8.25 -3.50
CA VAL A 56 11.71 -8.65 -4.24
C VAL A 56 12.47 -7.41 -4.72
N LEU A 57 13.79 -7.42 -4.49
CA LEU A 57 14.72 -6.46 -5.08
C LEU A 57 15.71 -7.19 -5.97
N ALA A 58 15.93 -6.63 -7.15
CA ALA A 58 16.97 -7.05 -8.07
C ALA A 58 18.26 -6.28 -7.79
N PHE A 59 19.40 -6.93 -7.98
CA PHE A 59 20.73 -6.38 -7.78
C PHE A 59 21.56 -6.56 -9.03
N GLY A 60 22.32 -5.52 -9.36
CA GLY A 60 23.25 -5.50 -10.46
C GLY A 60 24.46 -4.63 -10.18
N TYR A 61 25.48 -4.75 -11.01
CA TYR A 61 26.66 -3.93 -10.94
C TYR A 61 27.25 -3.71 -12.34
N LYS A 62 28.14 -2.74 -12.46
CA LYS A 62 29.05 -2.59 -13.60
C LYS A 62 30.38 -2.01 -13.15
N GLU A 63 31.46 -2.50 -13.75
CA GLU A 63 32.79 -1.94 -13.60
C GLU A 63 32.93 -0.68 -14.47
N VAL A 64 33.58 0.33 -13.95
CA VAL A 64 33.69 1.64 -14.58
C VAL A 64 35.11 2.19 -14.46
N PRO A 65 35.55 3.11 -15.33
CA PRO A 65 36.81 3.83 -15.16
C PRO A 65 36.84 4.71 -13.90
N GLU A 66 38.01 5.08 -13.42
CA GLU A 66 38.17 5.94 -12.21
C GLU A 66 37.52 7.32 -12.36
N ASP A 67 37.49 7.86 -13.56
CA ASP A 67 36.92 9.17 -13.89
C ASP A 67 35.43 9.11 -14.28
N TYR A 68 34.75 7.98 -14.02
CA TYR A 68 33.35 7.77 -14.39
C TYR A 68 32.40 8.66 -13.59
N ILE A 69 31.62 9.47 -14.31
CA ILE A 69 30.54 10.29 -13.71
C ILE A 69 29.19 9.61 -13.94
N LEU A 70 28.55 9.24 -12.87
CA LEU A 70 27.20 8.64 -12.91
C LEU A 70 26.18 9.69 -13.35
N SER A 71 25.36 9.34 -14.35
CA SER A 71 24.24 10.15 -14.83
C SER A 71 23.07 9.25 -15.20
N LEU A 72 21.87 9.82 -15.36
CA LEU A 72 20.68 9.06 -15.77
C LEU A 72 20.85 8.40 -17.15
N ASP A 73 21.58 9.04 -18.08
CA ASP A 73 21.78 8.53 -19.43
C ASP A 73 22.70 7.31 -19.49
N ASN A 74 23.57 7.15 -18.50
CA ASN A 74 24.54 6.05 -18.43
C ASN A 74 24.17 4.99 -17.37
N GLU A 75 22.99 5.07 -16.79
CA GLU A 75 22.42 4.07 -15.86
C GLU A 75 21.88 2.85 -16.64
N LYS A 76 22.76 2.16 -17.32
CA LYS A 76 22.52 1.01 -18.19
C LYS A 76 23.75 0.11 -18.27
N ASP A 77 23.61 -1.00 -19.00
CA ASP A 77 24.67 -1.99 -19.26
C ASP A 77 25.16 -2.68 -17.97
N PHE A 78 24.23 -2.98 -17.07
CA PHE A 78 24.54 -3.67 -15.82
C PHE A 78 24.72 -5.18 -16.01
N ILE A 79 25.47 -5.77 -15.10
CA ILE A 79 25.62 -7.21 -14.91
C ILE A 79 24.64 -7.62 -13.80
N PHE A 80 23.71 -8.49 -14.11
CA PHE A 80 22.76 -9.01 -13.14
C PHE A 80 23.44 -9.92 -12.11
N LEU A 81 23.22 -9.66 -10.83
CA LEU A 81 23.76 -10.47 -9.72
C LEU A 81 22.75 -11.46 -9.17
N GLY A 82 21.50 -11.04 -9.01
CA GLY A 82 20.47 -11.88 -8.41
C GLY A 82 19.30 -11.11 -7.84
N LEU A 83 18.41 -11.88 -7.20
CA LEU A 83 17.25 -11.38 -6.49
C LEU A 83 17.43 -11.60 -4.99
N ILE A 84 16.99 -10.64 -4.19
CA ILE A 84 16.81 -10.81 -2.75
C ILE A 84 15.33 -10.64 -2.46
N SER A 85 14.73 -11.64 -1.84
CA SER A 85 13.35 -11.57 -1.37
C SER A 85 13.33 -11.25 0.13
N MET A 86 12.42 -10.38 0.54
CA MET A 86 12.25 -9.96 1.92
C MET A 86 10.80 -10.23 2.34
N MET A 87 10.62 -10.74 3.54
CA MET A 87 9.31 -10.89 4.16
C MET A 87 9.14 -9.76 5.18
N ASP A 88 8.06 -9.00 5.00
CA ASP A 88 7.55 -8.09 6.02
C ASP A 88 6.17 -8.64 6.42
N PRO A 89 6.12 -9.57 7.41
CA PRO A 89 4.88 -10.24 7.72
C PRO A 89 3.86 -9.26 8.28
N PRO A 90 2.60 -9.34 7.85
CA PRO A 90 1.54 -8.55 8.46
C PRO A 90 1.47 -8.80 9.97
N ARG A 91 1.20 -7.76 10.75
CA ARG A 91 0.99 -7.91 12.18
C ARG A 91 -0.21 -8.84 12.44
N GLU A 92 -0.10 -9.76 13.39
CA GLU A 92 -1.18 -10.71 13.68
C GLU A 92 -2.48 -10.01 14.07
N GLU A 93 -2.38 -8.90 14.80
CA GLU A 93 -3.54 -8.09 15.21
C GLU A 93 -4.28 -7.48 14.01
N SER A 94 -3.60 -7.26 12.88
CA SER A 94 -4.23 -6.69 11.68
C SER A 94 -5.29 -7.62 11.10
N LYS A 95 -5.06 -8.92 11.10
CA LYS A 95 -6.04 -9.92 10.63
C LYS A 95 -7.32 -9.90 11.47
N ALA A 96 -7.17 -9.88 12.78
CA ALA A 96 -8.31 -9.80 13.70
C ALA A 96 -9.06 -8.49 13.52
N ALA A 97 -8.34 -7.36 13.41
CA ALA A 97 -8.94 -6.05 13.20
C ALA A 97 -9.70 -5.93 11.88
N VAL A 98 -9.18 -6.51 10.78
CA VAL A 98 -9.87 -6.58 9.49
C VAL A 98 -11.18 -7.37 9.60
N ALA A 99 -11.16 -8.50 10.28
CA ALA A 99 -12.36 -9.30 10.51
C ALA A 99 -13.40 -8.53 11.35
N ASP A 100 -12.97 -7.81 12.38
CA ASP A 100 -13.84 -6.97 13.21
C ASP A 100 -14.42 -5.80 12.43
N ALA A 101 -13.62 -5.14 11.56
CA ALA A 101 -14.08 -4.10 10.68
C ALA A 101 -15.19 -4.60 9.75
N LYS A 102 -14.97 -5.74 9.09
CA LYS A 102 -15.98 -6.35 8.21
C LYS A 102 -17.26 -6.70 8.94
N ARG A 103 -17.17 -7.29 10.16
CA ARG A 103 -18.33 -7.56 11.01
C ARG A 103 -19.08 -6.29 11.41
N ALA A 104 -18.37 -5.18 11.55
CA ALA A 104 -18.94 -3.87 11.85
C ALA A 104 -19.51 -3.14 10.62
N GLY A 105 -19.53 -3.78 9.44
CA GLY A 105 -20.01 -3.20 8.18
C GLY A 105 -19.05 -2.18 7.58
N ILE A 106 -17.76 -2.23 7.94
CA ILE A 106 -16.72 -1.39 7.38
C ILE A 106 -15.98 -2.21 6.31
N LYS A 107 -15.83 -1.68 5.11
CA LYS A 107 -15.01 -2.28 4.06
C LYS A 107 -13.57 -1.79 4.17
N PRO A 108 -12.62 -2.62 4.61
CA PRO A 108 -11.20 -2.28 4.54
C PRO A 108 -10.72 -2.39 3.09
N VAL A 109 -9.91 -1.41 2.67
CA VAL A 109 -9.31 -1.34 1.34
C VAL A 109 -7.81 -1.12 1.50
N MET A 110 -7.00 -1.89 0.78
CA MET A 110 -5.56 -1.74 0.79
C MET A 110 -5.12 -0.80 -0.33
N ILE A 111 -4.36 0.22 0.04
CA ILE A 111 -3.75 1.17 -0.91
C ILE A 111 -2.25 1.17 -0.64
N THR A 112 -1.44 0.79 -1.63
CA THR A 112 -0.01 0.60 -1.45
C THR A 112 0.83 1.00 -2.66
N GLY A 113 2.10 1.32 -2.43
CA GLY A 113 3.11 1.47 -3.48
C GLY A 113 3.68 0.14 -4.00
N ASP A 114 3.36 -0.99 -3.36
CA ASP A 114 3.87 -2.30 -3.72
C ASP A 114 3.31 -2.82 -5.06
N HIS A 115 3.95 -3.88 -5.58
CA HIS A 115 3.48 -4.55 -6.78
C HIS A 115 2.13 -5.24 -6.55
N LYS A 116 1.25 -5.23 -7.56
CA LYS A 116 -0.13 -5.78 -7.49
C LYS A 116 -0.18 -7.21 -6.94
N ILE A 117 0.73 -8.08 -7.38
CA ILE A 117 0.76 -9.49 -6.95
C ILE A 117 1.09 -9.60 -5.46
N THR A 118 2.13 -8.90 -4.99
CA THR A 118 2.53 -8.86 -3.59
C THR A 118 1.42 -8.26 -2.70
N ALA A 119 0.86 -7.11 -3.12
CA ALA A 119 -0.23 -6.45 -2.41
C ALA A 119 -1.46 -7.36 -2.27
N THR A 120 -1.83 -8.07 -3.35
CA THR A 120 -2.96 -9.01 -3.34
C THR A 120 -2.69 -10.20 -2.43
N ALA A 121 -1.45 -10.75 -2.43
CA ALA A 121 -1.07 -11.85 -1.55
C ALA A 121 -1.16 -11.45 -0.07
N ILE A 122 -0.62 -10.28 0.30
CA ILE A 122 -0.72 -9.74 1.66
C ILE A 122 -2.19 -9.47 2.03
N ALA A 123 -2.97 -8.85 1.15
CA ALA A 123 -4.38 -8.56 1.38
C ALA A 123 -5.21 -9.84 1.61
N LYS A 124 -4.90 -10.94 0.92
CA LYS A 124 -5.50 -12.26 1.17
C LYS A 124 -5.13 -12.81 2.54
N GLN A 125 -3.86 -12.71 2.94
CA GLN A 125 -3.38 -13.20 4.24
C GLN A 125 -4.09 -12.53 5.42
N ILE A 126 -4.34 -11.22 5.33
CA ILE A 126 -5.02 -10.46 6.39
C ILE A 126 -6.55 -10.41 6.23
N GLY A 127 -7.09 -10.99 5.16
CA GLY A 127 -8.53 -11.08 4.93
C GLY A 127 -9.18 -9.82 4.35
N ILE A 128 -8.40 -8.89 3.78
CA ILE A 128 -8.96 -7.74 3.01
C ILE A 128 -9.49 -8.23 1.66
N PHE A 129 -8.74 -9.07 0.96
CA PHE A 129 -9.07 -9.57 -0.38
C PHE A 129 -9.70 -10.95 -0.29
N GLU A 130 -10.89 -11.10 -0.86
CA GLU A 130 -11.67 -12.34 -0.92
C GLU A 130 -11.91 -12.77 -2.38
N ASP A 131 -12.45 -13.97 -2.57
CA ASP A 131 -12.81 -14.45 -3.91
C ASP A 131 -13.92 -13.59 -4.51
N GLY A 132 -13.69 -13.08 -5.71
CA GLY A 132 -14.57 -12.13 -6.38
C GLY A 132 -14.13 -10.66 -6.26
N ASP A 133 -13.23 -10.34 -5.34
CA ASP A 133 -12.67 -8.99 -5.22
C ASP A 133 -11.71 -8.67 -6.38
N MET A 134 -11.60 -7.38 -6.69
CA MET A 134 -10.69 -6.87 -7.71
C MET A 134 -9.46 -6.21 -7.07
N ALA A 135 -8.32 -6.40 -7.73
CA ALA A 135 -7.10 -5.63 -7.48
C ALA A 135 -6.78 -4.76 -8.69
N MET A 136 -6.37 -3.51 -8.47
CA MET A 136 -6.11 -2.53 -9.52
C MET A 136 -4.77 -1.84 -9.31
N THR A 137 -4.07 -1.51 -10.40
CA THR A 137 -2.87 -0.67 -10.36
C THR A 137 -3.23 0.80 -10.55
N GLY A 138 -2.35 1.72 -10.13
CA GLY A 138 -2.51 3.15 -10.39
C GLY A 138 -2.69 3.45 -11.88
N ARG A 139 -1.94 2.77 -12.78
CA ARG A 139 -2.08 2.94 -14.23
C ARG A 139 -3.46 2.50 -14.75
N GLU A 140 -3.99 1.37 -14.26
CA GLU A 140 -5.35 0.91 -14.61
C GLU A 140 -6.40 1.91 -14.09
N LEU A 141 -6.18 2.47 -12.91
CA LEU A 141 -7.03 3.48 -12.32
C LEU A 141 -7.00 4.78 -13.13
N ASP A 142 -5.82 5.25 -13.55
CA ASP A 142 -5.67 6.48 -14.37
C ASP A 142 -6.40 6.38 -15.72
N ALA A 143 -6.43 5.18 -16.30
CA ALA A 143 -7.14 4.92 -17.56
C ALA A 143 -8.66 4.76 -17.41
N MET A 144 -9.16 4.63 -16.17
CA MET A 144 -10.59 4.37 -15.90
C MET A 144 -11.37 5.69 -15.77
N PRO A 145 -12.48 5.87 -16.50
CA PRO A 145 -13.37 7.02 -16.31
C PRO A 145 -14.04 7.04 -14.92
N GLU A 146 -14.38 8.23 -14.41
CA GLU A 146 -15.00 8.40 -13.09
C GLU A 146 -16.29 7.59 -12.91
N GLU A 147 -17.15 7.60 -13.93
CA GLU A 147 -18.42 6.86 -13.90
C GLU A 147 -18.22 5.34 -13.81
N GLU A 148 -17.15 4.82 -14.41
CA GLU A 148 -16.80 3.43 -14.32
C GLU A 148 -16.20 3.10 -12.95
N LEU A 149 -15.34 3.96 -12.42
CA LEU A 149 -14.81 3.84 -11.09
C LEU A 149 -15.93 3.81 -10.04
N ASP A 150 -16.88 4.75 -10.12
CA ASP A 150 -18.01 4.81 -9.19
C ASP A 150 -18.87 3.54 -9.22
N ARG A 151 -18.96 2.87 -10.35
CA ARG A 151 -19.68 1.58 -10.45
C ARG A 151 -18.91 0.41 -9.82
N LYS A 152 -17.57 0.38 -10.03
CA LYS A 152 -16.72 -0.76 -9.66
C LYS A 152 -16.06 -0.62 -8.29
N ILE A 153 -16.09 0.55 -7.67
CA ILE A 153 -15.31 0.83 -6.45
C ILE A 153 -15.62 -0.13 -5.30
N THR A 154 -16.84 -0.63 -5.22
CA THR A 154 -17.24 -1.61 -4.20
C THR A 154 -16.60 -2.97 -4.39
N ASP A 155 -16.18 -3.30 -5.59
CA ASP A 155 -15.61 -4.61 -5.92
C ASP A 155 -14.08 -4.58 -5.82
N ILE A 156 -13.49 -3.37 -5.74
CA ILE A 156 -12.05 -3.21 -5.65
C ILE A 156 -11.64 -3.17 -4.17
N SER A 157 -10.77 -4.10 -3.77
CA SER A 157 -10.26 -4.20 -2.40
C SER A 157 -8.76 -3.90 -2.30
N VAL A 158 -8.03 -3.85 -3.42
CA VAL A 158 -6.59 -3.57 -3.45
C VAL A 158 -6.24 -2.60 -4.57
N TYR A 159 -5.54 -1.52 -4.22
CA TYR A 159 -4.93 -0.58 -5.15
C TYR A 159 -3.41 -0.61 -4.97
N ALA A 160 -2.68 -0.96 -6.03
CA ALA A 160 -1.24 -1.17 -6.05
C ALA A 160 -0.52 -0.13 -6.92
N ARG A 161 0.71 0.25 -6.58
CA ARG A 161 1.52 1.24 -7.33
C ARG A 161 0.75 2.53 -7.63
N VAL A 162 0.05 3.06 -6.62
CA VAL A 162 -0.76 4.27 -6.76
C VAL A 162 0.05 5.52 -6.45
N SER A 163 -0.26 6.60 -7.18
CA SER A 163 0.25 7.94 -6.93
C SER A 163 -0.53 8.64 -5.79
N PRO A 164 -0.04 9.77 -5.25
CA PRO A 164 -0.82 10.58 -4.30
C PRO A 164 -2.17 11.02 -4.84
N GLU A 165 -2.24 11.38 -6.14
CA GLU A 165 -3.46 11.78 -6.83
C GLU A 165 -4.48 10.64 -6.89
N ASN A 166 -3.99 9.41 -7.14
CA ASN A 166 -4.83 8.22 -7.13
C ASN A 166 -5.48 7.98 -5.76
N LYS A 167 -4.76 8.25 -4.65
CA LYS A 167 -5.29 8.11 -3.29
C LYS A 167 -6.45 9.07 -3.05
N ILE A 168 -6.33 10.33 -3.47
CA ILE A 168 -7.41 11.32 -3.41
C ILE A 168 -8.60 10.84 -4.21
N ARG A 169 -8.38 10.37 -5.43
CA ARG A 169 -9.41 9.91 -6.35
C ARG A 169 -10.20 8.73 -5.79
N ILE A 170 -9.53 7.78 -5.12
CA ILE A 170 -10.18 6.66 -4.45
C ILE A 170 -11.08 7.16 -3.31
N VAL A 171 -10.58 8.07 -2.47
CA VAL A 171 -11.36 8.67 -1.38
C VAL A 171 -12.60 9.38 -1.93
N ASP A 172 -12.44 10.22 -2.96
CA ASP A 172 -13.54 10.92 -3.61
C ASP A 172 -14.62 9.97 -4.15
N ALA A 173 -14.20 8.88 -4.80
CA ALA A 173 -15.14 7.92 -5.35
C ALA A 173 -15.97 7.23 -4.27
N TRP A 174 -15.39 6.88 -3.12
CA TRP A 174 -16.14 6.36 -1.97
C TRP A 174 -17.08 7.41 -1.37
N GLN A 175 -16.64 8.68 -1.26
CA GLN A 175 -17.47 9.79 -0.75
C GLN A 175 -18.65 10.09 -1.68
N ARG A 176 -18.47 10.07 -3.00
CA ARG A 176 -19.57 10.23 -3.99
C ARG A 176 -20.66 9.17 -3.82
N ARG A 177 -20.32 7.99 -3.35
CA ARG A 177 -21.31 6.94 -3.01
C ARG A 177 -21.99 7.13 -1.64
N GLY A 178 -21.69 8.21 -0.93
CA GLY A 178 -22.22 8.49 0.41
C GLY A 178 -21.55 7.70 1.55
N SER A 179 -20.40 7.09 1.30
CA SER A 179 -19.62 6.38 2.33
C SER A 179 -18.82 7.38 3.16
N ILE A 180 -18.77 7.17 4.47
CA ILE A 180 -17.83 7.87 5.35
C ILE A 180 -16.47 7.17 5.23
N THR A 181 -15.46 7.92 4.83
CA THR A 181 -14.13 7.40 4.55
C THR A 181 -13.15 7.68 5.68
N ALA A 182 -12.41 6.65 6.10
CA ALA A 182 -11.22 6.81 6.92
C ALA A 182 -9.98 6.46 6.09
N MET A 183 -9.02 7.38 6.01
CA MET A 183 -7.76 7.17 5.30
C MET A 183 -6.61 7.12 6.29
N THR A 184 -5.77 6.09 6.20
CA THR A 184 -4.55 5.98 7.01
C THR A 184 -3.32 6.26 6.15
N GLY A 185 -2.31 6.90 6.74
CA GLY A 185 -1.05 7.17 6.06
C GLY A 185 0.05 7.62 7.01
N ASP A 186 1.29 7.50 6.56
CA ASP A 186 2.50 7.84 7.34
C ASP A 186 3.42 8.83 6.61
N GLY A 187 3.27 8.97 5.30
CA GLY A 187 4.15 9.77 4.45
C GLY A 187 3.59 11.12 4.02
N VAL A 188 4.49 11.96 3.52
CA VAL A 188 4.14 13.25 2.89
C VAL A 188 3.18 13.03 1.72
N ASN A 189 3.34 11.92 0.99
CA ASN A 189 2.50 11.55 -0.16
C ASN A 189 1.06 11.18 0.23
N ASP A 190 0.81 10.91 1.52
CA ASP A 190 -0.52 10.58 2.04
C ASP A 190 -1.29 11.82 2.49
N ALA A 191 -0.59 12.88 2.86
CA ALA A 191 -1.17 14.06 3.47
C ALA A 191 -2.37 14.65 2.70
N PRO A 192 -2.36 14.79 1.37
CA PRO A 192 -3.51 15.27 0.63
C PRO A 192 -4.74 14.35 0.74
N ALA A 193 -4.53 13.03 0.73
CA ALA A 193 -5.62 12.05 0.88
C ALA A 193 -6.14 11.98 2.33
N LEU A 194 -5.24 12.11 3.33
CA LEU A 194 -5.60 12.23 4.75
C LEU A 194 -6.50 13.44 4.99
N LYS A 195 -6.15 14.59 4.40
CA LYS A 195 -6.93 15.82 4.52
C LYS A 195 -8.27 15.73 3.79
N LYS A 196 -8.33 14.96 2.71
CA LYS A 196 -9.54 14.79 1.89
C LYS A 196 -10.56 13.85 2.51
N ALA A 197 -10.11 12.82 3.21
CA ALA A 197 -10.97 11.85 3.87
C ALA A 197 -11.82 12.50 4.97
N ASP A 198 -12.97 11.90 5.29
CA ASP A 198 -13.81 12.35 6.40
C ASP A 198 -13.06 12.19 7.74
N ILE A 199 -12.20 11.17 7.84
CA ILE A 199 -11.32 10.92 8.97
C ILE A 199 -9.94 10.56 8.46
N GLY A 200 -9.02 11.53 8.42
CA GLY A 200 -7.59 11.27 8.20
C GLY A 200 -6.96 10.72 9.47
N VAL A 201 -6.17 9.66 9.37
CA VAL A 201 -5.50 8.99 10.47
C VAL A 201 -4.01 8.87 10.17
N ALA A 202 -3.17 9.58 10.91
CA ALA A 202 -1.72 9.51 10.75
C ALA A 202 -1.09 8.54 11.77
N MET A 203 0.04 7.94 11.37
CA MET A 203 0.88 7.17 12.27
C MET A 203 1.65 8.11 13.21
N GLY A 204 1.69 7.82 14.51
CA GLY A 204 2.30 8.69 15.51
C GLY A 204 3.79 8.47 15.66
N ILE A 205 4.26 7.22 15.51
CA ILE A 205 5.68 6.84 15.66
C ILE A 205 6.39 7.00 14.31
N THR A 206 5.90 6.34 13.25
CA THR A 206 6.54 6.33 11.92
C THR A 206 6.08 7.48 11.01
N GLY A 207 4.96 8.14 11.35
CA GLY A 207 4.39 9.20 10.54
C GLY A 207 5.23 10.47 10.51
N THR A 208 5.30 11.10 9.33
CA THR A 208 5.93 12.41 9.14
C THR A 208 5.08 13.52 9.79
N GLU A 209 5.71 14.63 10.17
CA GLU A 209 4.97 15.78 10.71
C GLU A 209 3.91 16.28 9.73
N VAL A 210 4.20 16.24 8.42
CA VAL A 210 3.25 16.65 7.37
C VAL A 210 2.00 15.75 7.37
N SER A 211 2.15 14.44 7.55
CA SER A 211 1.00 13.52 7.64
C SER A 211 0.20 13.74 8.94
N LYS A 212 0.89 14.00 10.07
CA LYS A 212 0.24 14.31 11.35
C LYS A 212 -0.56 15.61 11.30
N ASP A 213 -0.01 16.65 10.68
CA ASP A 213 -0.69 17.94 10.53
C ASP A 213 -1.93 17.87 9.59
N ALA A 214 -1.90 16.94 8.63
CA ALA A 214 -3.02 16.73 7.71
C ALA A 214 -4.14 15.86 8.29
N ALA A 215 -3.87 15.10 9.35
CA ALA A 215 -4.78 14.12 9.91
C ALA A 215 -5.70 14.68 11.00
N ALA A 216 -6.91 14.14 11.09
CA ALA A 216 -7.84 14.42 12.19
C ALA A 216 -7.55 13.59 13.45
N MET A 217 -6.80 12.48 13.30
CA MET A 217 -6.45 11.54 14.37
C MET A 217 -5.01 11.08 14.21
N ILE A 218 -4.30 10.90 15.33
CA ILE A 218 -2.94 10.36 15.36
C ILE A 218 -2.93 9.07 16.18
N LEU A 219 -2.43 7.98 15.61
CA LEU A 219 -2.26 6.70 16.30
C LEU A 219 -0.93 6.66 17.04
N THR A 220 -0.96 6.70 18.35
CA THR A 220 0.26 6.70 19.18
C THR A 220 0.99 5.35 19.21
N ASP A 221 0.36 4.29 18.78
CA ASP A 221 0.87 2.91 18.73
C ASP A 221 1.08 2.37 17.30
N ASP A 222 0.82 3.17 16.28
CA ASP A 222 0.88 2.79 14.86
C ASP A 222 0.14 1.48 14.54
N ASN A 223 -0.96 1.21 15.26
CA ASN A 223 -1.69 -0.05 15.17
C ASN A 223 -3.08 0.14 14.57
N PHE A 224 -3.32 -0.47 13.40
CA PHE A 224 -4.62 -0.45 12.74
C PHE A 224 -5.77 -0.95 13.64
N ALA A 225 -5.51 -1.92 14.53
CA ALA A 225 -6.52 -2.44 15.45
C ALA A 225 -7.07 -1.35 16.41
N THR A 226 -6.28 -0.33 16.70
CA THR A 226 -6.70 0.79 17.53
C THR A 226 -7.75 1.65 16.84
N ILE A 227 -7.73 1.77 15.51
CA ILE A 227 -8.78 2.44 14.74
C ILE A 227 -10.12 1.72 14.94
N ILE A 228 -10.12 0.40 14.86
CA ILE A 228 -11.35 -0.40 15.00
C ILE A 228 -11.91 -0.29 16.43
N LYS A 229 -11.04 -0.27 17.44
CA LYS A 229 -11.44 0.01 18.84
C LYS A 229 -12.04 1.40 18.98
N ALA A 230 -11.44 2.43 18.35
CA ALA A 230 -11.95 3.79 18.37
C ALA A 230 -13.34 3.89 17.73
N VAL A 231 -13.56 3.21 16.59
CA VAL A 231 -14.88 3.13 15.95
C VAL A 231 -15.92 2.48 16.87
N ALA A 232 -15.56 1.35 17.52
CA ALA A 232 -16.45 0.67 18.45
C ALA A 232 -16.83 1.56 19.64
N ASN A 233 -15.85 2.27 20.22
CA ASN A 233 -16.07 3.21 21.32
C ASN A 233 -16.94 4.39 20.86
N GLY A 234 -16.68 4.99 19.72
CA GLY A 234 -17.48 6.08 19.16
C GLY A 234 -18.93 5.69 18.93
N ARG A 235 -19.18 4.49 18.40
CA ARG A 235 -20.53 3.94 18.24
C ARG A 235 -21.24 3.73 19.59
N ASN A 236 -20.52 3.30 20.63
CA ASN A 236 -21.07 3.18 21.98
C ASN A 236 -21.42 4.54 22.56
N VAL A 237 -20.55 5.53 22.44
CA VAL A 237 -20.81 6.91 22.91
C VAL A 237 -22.05 7.48 22.20
N TYR A 238 -22.12 7.36 20.88
CA TYR A 238 -23.29 7.81 20.11
C TYR A 238 -24.60 7.14 20.57
N ARG A 239 -24.56 5.83 20.80
CA ARG A 239 -25.72 5.07 21.31
C ARG A 239 -26.16 5.57 22.68
N ASN A 240 -25.21 5.85 23.59
CA ASN A 240 -25.50 6.37 24.92
C ASN A 240 -26.13 7.76 24.87
N ILE A 241 -25.60 8.66 24.02
CA ILE A 241 -26.18 9.99 23.78
C ILE A 241 -27.61 9.85 23.26
N LYS A 242 -27.83 9.00 22.25
CA LYS A 242 -29.18 8.76 21.70
C LYS A 242 -30.16 8.23 22.73
N ASN A 243 -29.71 7.34 23.61
CA ASN A 243 -30.55 6.79 24.68
C ASN A 243 -30.86 7.87 25.72
N ALA A 244 -29.93 8.70 26.12
CA ALA A 244 -30.15 9.83 27.04
C ALA A 244 -31.17 10.81 26.46
N ILE A 245 -31.05 11.17 25.19
CA ILE A 245 -32.02 12.04 24.50
C ILE A 245 -33.40 11.41 24.47
N LYS A 246 -33.51 10.12 24.13
CA LYS A 246 -34.79 9.39 24.16
C LYS A 246 -35.45 9.38 25.55
N PHE A 247 -34.63 9.16 26.58
CA PHE A 247 -35.14 9.18 27.98
C PHE A 247 -35.70 10.55 28.36
N LEU A 248 -34.95 11.63 28.06
CA LEU A 248 -35.38 13.00 28.33
C LEU A 248 -36.67 13.37 27.58
N LEU A 249 -36.75 13.02 26.29
CA LEU A 249 -37.94 13.28 25.48
C LEU A 249 -39.16 12.49 25.98
N SER A 250 -38.96 11.21 26.33
CA SER A 250 -40.07 10.37 26.83
C SER A 250 -40.60 10.89 28.14
N GLY A 251 -39.73 11.33 29.09
CA GLY A 251 -40.15 11.95 30.36
C GLY A 251 -40.95 13.23 30.16
N ASN A 252 -40.47 14.11 29.27
CA ASN A 252 -41.18 15.35 28.96
C ASN A 252 -42.54 15.10 28.26
N MET A 253 -42.60 14.14 27.32
CA MET A 253 -43.88 13.77 26.69
C MET A 253 -44.88 13.19 27.67
N ALA A 254 -44.43 12.35 28.61
CA ALA A 254 -45.30 11.81 29.67
C ALA A 254 -45.89 12.92 30.54
N GLY A 255 -45.10 13.96 30.89
CA GLY A 255 -45.57 15.11 31.66
C GLY A 255 -46.49 16.04 30.89
N ILE A 256 -46.52 16.04 29.58
CA ILE A 256 -47.42 16.81 28.74
C ILE A 256 -48.78 16.09 28.56
N LEU A 257 -48.75 14.76 28.55
CA LEU A 257 -49.95 13.94 28.30
C LEU A 257 -50.69 13.55 29.59
N SER A 258 -50.13 13.81 30.76
CA SER A 258 -50.77 13.64 32.10
C SER A 258 -51.42 14.95 32.54
#